data_d908622dbedd2a28a69fde4ba85f3285
#
_entry.id   d908622dbedd2a28a69fde4ba85f3285
#
_cell.length_a   1.000
_cell.length_b   1.000
_cell.length_c   1.000
_cell.angle_alpha   90.00
_cell.angle_beta   90.00
_cell.angle_gamma   90.00
#
_symmetry.space_group_name_H-M   'P 1'
#
loop_
_entity.id
_entity.type
_entity.pdbx_description
1 polymer ?
#
loop_
_entity_poly.entity_id
_entity_poly.type
_entity_poly.pdbx_seq_one_letter_code
_entity_poly.pdbx_strand_id
1 'polypeptide(L)' 'MSYPVFHFDMSLAKHVDRERLESMLNIQLYRYEEIYGRLDGEVMLNDRLTGLIQRAYQQTGKQVVVLIDEYDA' A
#
# COMPACT_ATOMS: atom_id res chain seq x y z
N MET A 1 16.70 -6.99 -12.82
CA MET A 1 15.25 -7.28 -12.76
C MET A 1 14.63 -6.53 -11.61
N SER A 2 13.53 -5.88 -11.87
CA SER A 2 12.84 -5.12 -10.83
C SER A 2 11.75 -5.95 -10.18
N TYR A 3 11.63 -5.81 -8.88
CA TYR A 3 10.54 -6.39 -8.11
C TYR A 3 9.46 -5.33 -7.90
N PRO A 4 8.18 -5.72 -7.78
CA PRO A 4 7.15 -4.76 -7.37
C PRO A 4 7.50 -4.26 -5.96
N VAL A 5 7.58 -2.94 -5.82
CA VAL A 5 7.89 -2.33 -4.52
C VAL A 5 6.75 -1.40 -4.17
N PHE A 6 6.14 -1.62 -3.00
CA PHE A 6 5.12 -0.74 -2.46
C PHE A 6 5.76 0.06 -1.34
N HIS A 7 5.93 1.34 -1.60
CA HIS A 7 6.55 2.25 -0.65
C HIS A 7 5.48 3.14 -0.02
N PHE A 8 5.32 3.04 1.29
CA PHE A 8 4.36 3.84 2.04
C PHE A 8 5.11 4.85 2.89
N ASP A 9 4.87 6.11 2.62
CA ASP A 9 5.51 7.20 3.34
C ASP A 9 4.66 7.57 4.56
N MET A 10 5.20 7.28 5.74
CA MET A 10 4.54 7.55 7.00
C MET A 10 5.18 8.70 7.76
N SER A 11 5.96 9.52 7.08
CA SER A 11 6.74 10.56 7.74
C SER A 11 5.88 11.59 8.49
N LEU A 12 4.62 11.78 8.09
CA LEU A 12 3.72 12.72 8.75
C LEU A 12 2.80 12.06 9.78
N ALA A 13 2.89 10.75 9.94
CA ALA A 13 1.97 10.01 10.80
C ALA A 13 2.05 10.43 12.26
N LYS A 14 3.20 10.87 12.70
CA LYS A 14 3.44 11.27 14.08
C LYS A 14 2.60 12.47 14.51
N HIS A 15 2.23 13.33 13.57
CA HIS A 15 1.57 14.59 13.86
C HIS A 15 0.12 14.63 13.41
N VAL A 16 -0.44 13.49 13.02
CA VAL A 16 -1.81 13.43 12.51
C VAL A 16 -2.62 12.44 13.33
N ASP A 17 -3.95 12.62 13.31
CA ASP A 17 -4.84 11.69 13.96
C ASP A 17 -5.02 10.44 13.10
N ARG A 18 -5.78 9.48 13.66
CA ARG A 18 -5.98 8.19 13.01
C ARG A 18 -6.70 8.33 11.66
N GLU A 19 -7.69 9.23 11.59
CA GLU A 19 -8.44 9.41 10.36
C GLU A 19 -7.56 9.93 9.23
N ARG A 20 -6.69 10.88 9.55
CA ARG A 20 -5.76 11.42 8.55
C ARG A 20 -4.73 10.39 8.15
N LEU A 21 -4.27 9.60 9.10
CA LEU A 21 -3.35 8.51 8.80
C LEU A 21 -3.98 7.52 7.83
N GLU A 22 -5.22 7.12 8.07
CA GLU A 22 -5.92 6.22 7.18
C GLU A 22 -6.11 6.84 5.80
N SER A 23 -6.42 8.14 5.74
CA SER A 23 -6.55 8.83 4.46
C SER A 23 -5.24 8.83 3.68
N MET A 24 -4.13 9.06 4.37
CA MET A 24 -2.81 9.04 3.74
C MET A 24 -2.50 7.67 3.15
N LEU A 25 -2.80 6.62 3.91
CA LEU A 25 -2.59 5.26 3.44
C LEU A 25 -3.51 4.92 2.27
N ASN A 26 -4.76 5.36 2.33
CA ASN A 26 -5.71 5.15 1.24
C ASN A 26 -5.22 5.76 -0.07
N ILE A 27 -4.73 6.99 -0.02
CA ILE A 27 -4.22 7.68 -1.20
C ILE A 27 -3.03 6.93 -1.78
N GLN A 28 -2.12 6.48 -0.93
CA GLN A 28 -0.95 5.75 -1.39
C GLN A 28 -1.31 4.39 -1.98
N LEU A 29 -2.29 3.70 -1.37
CA LEU A 29 -2.79 2.44 -1.91
C LEU A 29 -3.43 2.62 -3.30
N TYR A 30 -4.16 3.71 -3.51
CA TYR A 30 -4.79 3.98 -4.80
C TYR A 30 -3.79 3.97 -5.95
N ARG A 31 -2.61 4.50 -5.74
CA ARG A 31 -1.59 4.56 -6.77
C ARG A 31 -1.21 3.16 -7.27
N TYR A 32 -1.09 2.24 -6.34
CA TYR A 32 -0.74 0.86 -6.69
C TYR A 32 -1.95 0.10 -7.20
N GLU A 33 -3.13 0.40 -6.70
CA GLU A 33 -4.35 -0.23 -7.19
C GLU A 33 -4.66 0.16 -8.62
N GLU A 34 -4.26 1.33 -9.06
CA GLU A 34 -4.38 1.71 -10.46
C GLU A 34 -3.54 0.83 -11.37
N ILE A 35 -2.43 0.33 -10.86
CA ILE A 35 -1.52 -0.52 -11.63
C ILE A 35 -1.99 -1.97 -11.63
N TYR A 36 -2.36 -2.49 -10.45
CA TYR A 36 -2.62 -3.92 -10.26
C TYR A 36 -4.10 -4.26 -10.10
N GLY A 37 -4.93 -3.28 -9.85
CA GLY A 37 -6.36 -3.49 -9.71
C GLY A 37 -6.81 -3.63 -8.26
N ARG A 38 -8.11 -3.74 -8.09
CA ARG A 38 -8.77 -3.86 -6.80
C ARG A 38 -10.05 -4.66 -6.95
N LEU A 39 -10.33 -5.53 -5.98
CA LEU A 39 -11.58 -6.29 -5.95
C LEU A 39 -12.61 -5.57 -5.10
N ASP A 40 -13.89 -5.71 -5.46
CA ASP A 40 -14.99 -5.03 -4.78
C ASP A 40 -15.09 -5.38 -3.29
N GLY A 41 -14.70 -6.59 -2.92
CA GLY A 41 -14.73 -7.02 -1.54
C GLY A 41 -13.60 -6.49 -0.67
N GLU A 42 -12.64 -5.81 -1.27
CA GLU A 42 -11.48 -5.26 -0.57
C GLU A 42 -11.81 -3.86 -0.06
N VAL A 43 -12.50 -3.79 1.07
CA VAL A 43 -12.97 -2.53 1.64
C VAL A 43 -12.03 -1.99 2.71
N MET A 44 -11.60 -2.85 3.62
CA MET A 44 -10.69 -2.45 4.70
C MET A 44 -9.26 -2.34 4.20
N LEU A 45 -8.46 -1.50 4.87
CA LEU A 45 -7.06 -1.29 4.47
C LEU A 45 -6.26 -2.58 4.40
N ASN A 46 -6.40 -3.44 5.40
CA ASN A 46 -5.66 -4.69 5.41
C ASN A 46 -6.07 -5.62 4.26
N ASP A 47 -7.36 -5.67 3.94
CA ASP A 47 -7.84 -6.48 2.82
C ASP A 47 -7.33 -5.94 1.49
N ARG A 48 -7.35 -4.63 1.33
CA ARG A 48 -6.86 -3.97 0.13
C ARG A 48 -5.38 -4.23 -0.08
N LEU A 49 -4.59 -4.09 0.98
CA LEU A 49 -3.15 -4.32 0.91
C LEU A 49 -2.83 -5.78 0.59
N THR A 50 -3.49 -6.71 1.28
CA THR A 50 -3.28 -8.14 1.05
C THR A 50 -3.62 -8.51 -0.39
N GLY A 51 -4.77 -8.06 -0.88
CA GLY A 51 -5.18 -8.34 -2.25
C GLY A 51 -4.25 -7.74 -3.28
N LEU A 52 -3.77 -6.52 -3.00
CA LEU A 52 -2.83 -5.84 -3.88
C LEU A 52 -1.51 -6.61 -4.00
N ILE A 53 -1.00 -7.09 -2.88
CA ILE A 53 0.24 -7.88 -2.87
C ILE A 53 0.05 -9.17 -3.68
N GLN A 54 -1.06 -9.84 -3.48
CA GLN A 54 -1.34 -11.08 -4.22
C GLN A 54 -1.44 -10.85 -5.72
N ARG A 55 -2.13 -9.79 -6.13
CA ARG A 55 -2.28 -9.48 -7.55
C ARG A 55 -0.95 -9.08 -8.18
N ALA A 56 -0.16 -8.28 -7.48
CA ALA A 56 1.15 -7.90 -7.98
C ALA A 56 2.04 -9.13 -8.17
N TYR A 57 2.00 -10.05 -7.22
CA TYR A 57 2.73 -11.31 -7.33
C TYR A 57 2.25 -12.12 -8.53
N GLN A 58 0.93 -12.26 -8.69
CA GLN A 58 0.36 -13.05 -9.78
C GLN A 58 0.68 -12.46 -11.15
N GLN A 59 0.63 -11.13 -11.26
CA GLN A 59 0.85 -10.47 -12.54
C GLN A 59 2.31 -10.40 -12.93
N THR A 60 3.21 -10.30 -11.97
CA THR A 60 4.65 -10.17 -12.26
C THR A 60 5.41 -11.47 -12.11
N GLY A 61 4.88 -12.42 -11.36
CA GLY A 61 5.60 -13.65 -11.02
C GLY A 61 6.78 -13.40 -10.09
N LYS A 62 6.85 -12.22 -9.47
CA LYS A 62 7.97 -11.82 -8.64
C LYS A 62 7.50 -11.50 -7.22
N GLN A 63 8.41 -11.69 -6.28
CA GLN A 63 8.16 -11.36 -4.88
C GLN A 63 7.92 -9.86 -4.71
N VAL A 64 6.91 -9.51 -3.93
CA VAL A 64 6.55 -8.12 -3.65
C VAL A 64 7.32 -7.66 -2.43
N VAL A 65 7.89 -6.46 -2.53
CA VAL A 65 8.59 -5.82 -1.42
C VAL A 65 7.74 -4.67 -0.91
N VAL A 66 7.51 -4.64 0.40
CA VAL A 66 6.78 -3.55 1.04
C VAL A 66 7.76 -2.77 1.91
N LEU A 67 7.91 -1.50 1.62
CA LEU A 67 8.76 -0.60 2.39
C LEU A 67 7.89 0.43 3.09
N ILE A 68 8.10 0.57 4.39
CA ILE A 68 7.40 1.57 5.17
C ILE A 68 8.44 2.58 5.66
N ASP A 69 8.30 3.79 5.17
CA ASP A 69 9.20 4.88 5.51
C ASP A 69 8.60 5.63 6.68
N GLU A 70 9.20 5.47 7.85
CA GLU A 70 8.77 6.15 9.05
C GLU A 70 9.75 7.25 9.40
N TYR A 71 9.19 8.37 9.77
CA TYR A 71 9.99 9.43 10.35
C TYR A 71 10.09 9.18 11.85
N ASP A 72 11.27 8.80 12.29
CA ASP A 72 11.55 8.57 13.69
C ASP A 72 12.34 9.76 14.22
N ALA A 73 11.63 10.61 14.88
CA ALA A 73 12.26 11.83 15.42
C ALA A 73 12.97 11.54 16.73
#